data_2363094b221c7416c2f194c96685ae50
#
_entry.id   2363094b221c7416c2f194c96685ae50
#
_cell.length_a   1.000
_cell.length_b   1.000
_cell.length_c   1.000
_cell.angle_alpha   90.00
_cell.angle_beta   90.00
_cell.angle_gamma   90.00
#
_symmetry.space_group_name_H-M   'P 1'
#
loop_
_entity.id
_entity.type
_entity.pdbx_description
1 polymer ?
#
loop_
_entity_poly.entity_id
_entity_poly.type
_entity_poly.pdbx_seq_one_letter_code
_entity_poly.pdbx_strand_id
1 'polypeptide(L)'
;MSSTDLPMLIGQSYTVAAVSPAGSLALLGTSSISVIGFSQSRRGIIFINSGTVTITLVPSNQTAVAGQGVVVLPQGQVSFLGNDSITFNCGWNGIAESGSGNPLQILELI
;
A
#
# COMPACT_ATOMS: atom_id res chain seq x y z
N MET A 1 -17.48 21.90 1.60
CA MET A 1 -16.74 20.72 1.08
C MET A 1 -16.78 19.63 2.11
N SER A 2 -16.98 18.43 1.66
CA SER A 2 -16.89 17.31 2.55
C SER A 2 -15.45 17.10 2.99
N SER A 3 -15.24 16.78 4.25
CA SER A 3 -13.89 16.47 4.75
C SER A 3 -13.31 15.19 4.14
N THR A 4 -14.13 14.42 3.44
CA THR A 4 -13.65 13.21 2.76
C THR A 4 -13.04 13.51 1.40
N ASP A 5 -13.23 14.70 0.88
CA ASP A 5 -12.63 15.06 -0.40
C ASP A 5 -11.15 15.34 -0.23
N LEU A 6 -10.36 14.76 -1.09
CA LEU A 6 -8.92 15.00 -1.09
C LEU A 6 -8.62 16.21 -1.96
N PRO A 7 -7.93 17.24 -1.43
CA PRO A 7 -7.75 18.49 -2.17
C PRO A 7 -7.09 18.33 -3.53
N MET A 8 -6.20 17.36 -3.69
CA MET A 8 -5.49 17.17 -4.96
C MET A 8 -6.35 16.46 -6.02
N LEU A 9 -7.54 16.02 -5.68
CA LEU A 9 -8.42 15.27 -6.58
C LEU A 9 -9.76 15.98 -6.70
N ILE A 10 -9.74 17.20 -7.21
CA ILE A 10 -10.93 18.03 -7.37
C ILE A 10 -11.97 17.28 -8.19
N GLY A 11 -13.19 17.24 -7.69
CA GLY A 11 -14.29 16.56 -8.35
C GLY A 11 -14.37 15.06 -8.06
N GLN A 12 -13.47 14.55 -7.24
CA GLN A 12 -13.50 13.15 -6.82
C GLN A 12 -13.57 13.07 -5.30
N SER A 13 -14.23 12.06 -4.81
CA SER A 13 -14.21 11.78 -3.38
C SER A 13 -13.84 10.31 -3.17
N TYR A 14 -13.12 10.10 -2.08
CA TYR A 14 -12.66 8.77 -1.69
C TYR A 14 -13.15 8.48 -0.29
N THR A 15 -13.58 7.26 -0.09
CA THR A 15 -13.85 6.74 1.24
C THR A 15 -12.69 5.88 1.66
N VAL A 16 -12.08 6.22 2.78
CA VAL A 16 -11.02 5.41 3.34
C VAL A 16 -11.65 4.19 3.98
N ALA A 17 -11.29 3.01 3.54
CA ALA A 17 -11.77 1.79 4.14
C ALA A 17 -11.27 1.70 5.57
N ALA A 18 -12.09 1.15 6.45
CA ALA A 18 -11.70 0.98 7.83
C ALA A 18 -10.45 0.09 7.92
N VAL A 19 -9.43 0.57 8.62
CA VAL A 19 -8.23 -0.22 8.85
C VAL A 19 -8.54 -1.28 9.87
N SER A 20 -8.49 -2.52 9.45
CA SER A 20 -8.61 -3.65 10.35
C SER A 20 -7.21 -4.15 10.67
N PRO A 21 -6.84 -4.30 11.94
CA PRO A 21 -5.53 -4.83 12.27
C PRO A 21 -5.24 -6.16 11.59
N ALA A 22 -6.26 -7.01 11.45
CA ALA A 22 -6.10 -8.31 10.82
C ALA A 22 -6.03 -8.22 9.29
N GLY A 23 -6.72 -7.26 8.68
CA GLY A 23 -6.81 -7.18 7.22
C GLY A 23 -5.90 -6.15 6.59
N SER A 24 -5.35 -5.23 7.38
CA SER A 24 -4.62 -4.07 6.86
C SER A 24 -3.17 -4.01 7.34
N LEU A 25 -2.72 -5.01 8.04
CA LEU A 25 -1.34 -5.09 8.53
C LEU A 25 -0.67 -6.32 7.93
N ALA A 26 0.42 -6.08 7.20
CA ALA A 26 1.27 -7.16 6.72
C ALA A 26 2.58 -7.17 7.52
N LEU A 27 3.08 -8.34 7.83
CA LEU A 27 4.37 -8.52 8.51
C LEU A 27 5.35 -9.14 7.51
N LEU A 28 6.36 -8.38 7.13
CA LEU A 28 7.26 -8.76 6.06
C LEU A 28 8.59 -9.25 6.57
N GLY A 29 9.13 -10.22 5.87
CA GLY A 29 10.48 -10.72 6.05
C GLY A 29 11.29 -10.53 4.77
N THR A 30 12.34 -11.32 4.63
CA THR A 30 13.27 -11.22 3.50
C THR A 30 12.88 -12.08 2.31
N SER A 31 11.65 -12.58 2.29
CA SER A 31 11.06 -13.28 1.15
C SER A 31 9.86 -12.49 0.64
N SER A 32 9.67 -12.50 -0.67
CA SER A 32 8.52 -11.83 -1.30
C SER A 32 7.22 -12.51 -0.86
N ILE A 33 6.28 -11.73 -0.34
CA ILE A 33 4.96 -12.22 0.02
C ILE A 33 3.88 -11.30 -0.52
N SER A 34 2.67 -11.83 -0.68
CA SER A 34 1.52 -11.00 -1.00
C SER A 34 1.16 -10.14 0.21
N VAL A 35 1.10 -8.83 0.05
CA VAL A 35 0.70 -7.92 1.12
C VAL A 35 -0.76 -7.52 1.01
N ILE A 36 -1.30 -7.47 -0.20
CA ILE A 36 -2.72 -7.23 -0.43
C ILE A 36 -3.11 -7.77 -1.80
N GLY A 37 -4.32 -8.28 -1.91
CA GLY A 37 -4.84 -8.83 -3.14
C GLY A 37 -5.52 -7.77 -4.03
N PHE A 38 -5.96 -8.22 -5.19
CA PHE A 38 -6.77 -7.41 -6.10
C PHE A 38 -8.07 -6.99 -5.41
N SER A 39 -8.50 -5.76 -5.65
CA SER A 39 -9.82 -5.30 -5.22
C SER A 39 -10.43 -4.42 -6.31
N GLN A 40 -11.57 -4.86 -6.84
CA GLN A 40 -12.26 -4.15 -7.91
C GLN A 40 -12.74 -2.76 -7.46
N SER A 41 -13.07 -2.60 -6.20
CA SER A 41 -13.58 -1.34 -5.67
C SER A 41 -12.49 -0.37 -5.24
N ARG A 42 -11.23 -0.81 -5.22
CA ARG A 42 -10.15 0.06 -4.75
C ARG A 42 -9.83 1.12 -5.78
N ARG A 43 -9.78 2.36 -5.34
CA ARG A 43 -9.44 3.51 -6.18
C ARG A 43 -8.12 4.14 -5.77
N GLY A 44 -7.58 3.76 -4.65
CA GLY A 44 -6.28 4.20 -4.20
C GLY A 44 -5.79 3.35 -3.05
N ILE A 45 -4.52 3.50 -2.72
CA ILE A 45 -3.90 2.73 -1.67
C ILE A 45 -2.77 3.53 -1.05
N ILE A 46 -2.63 3.43 0.25
CA ILE A 46 -1.55 4.07 1.01
C ILE A 46 -0.83 2.98 1.77
N PHE A 47 0.48 2.90 1.58
CA PHE A 47 1.35 1.99 2.32
C PHE A 47 2.14 2.80 3.34
N ILE A 48 2.11 2.37 4.60
CA ILE A 48 2.79 3.04 5.70
C ILE A 48 3.75 2.06 6.35
N ASN A 49 5.04 2.39 6.30
CA ASN A 49 6.06 1.59 6.95
C ASN A 49 6.27 2.12 8.36
N SER A 50 5.67 1.45 9.34
CA SER A 50 5.78 1.85 10.75
C SER A 50 6.96 1.19 11.47
N GLY A 51 7.77 0.43 10.74
CA GLY A 51 8.94 -0.25 11.31
C GLY A 51 10.23 0.51 11.12
N THR A 52 11.32 -0.21 11.27
CA THR A 52 12.68 0.33 11.22
C THR A 52 13.48 -0.15 10.03
N VAL A 53 12.89 -0.97 9.17
CA VAL A 53 13.56 -1.58 8.03
C VAL A 53 12.86 -1.15 6.74
N THR A 54 13.62 -0.86 5.71
CA THR A 54 13.08 -0.48 4.40
C THR A 54 12.29 -1.62 3.78
N ILE A 55 11.14 -1.30 3.22
CA ILE A 55 10.25 -2.24 2.54
C ILE A 55 10.18 -1.87 1.05
N THR A 56 10.16 -2.87 0.19
CA THR A 56 10.01 -2.70 -1.25
C THR A 56 8.74 -3.39 -1.71
N LEU A 57 7.96 -2.71 -2.55
CA LEU A 57 6.68 -3.19 -3.05
C LEU A 57 6.70 -3.25 -4.57
N VAL A 58 6.07 -4.27 -5.11
CA VAL A 58 5.86 -4.42 -6.56
C VAL A 58 4.44 -4.91 -6.82
N PRO A 59 3.89 -4.67 -8.03
CA PRO A 59 2.60 -5.29 -8.39
C PRO A 59 2.68 -6.81 -8.29
N SER A 60 1.53 -7.43 -8.04
CA SER A 60 1.47 -8.86 -7.71
C SER A 60 1.90 -9.80 -8.83
N ASN A 61 2.06 -9.31 -10.06
CA ASN A 61 2.59 -10.11 -11.16
C ASN A 61 4.12 -10.20 -11.15
N GLN A 62 4.77 -9.61 -10.14
CA GLN A 62 6.22 -9.63 -10.00
C GLN A 62 6.60 -10.17 -8.62
N THR A 63 7.79 -10.74 -8.54
CA THR A 63 8.39 -11.13 -7.28
C THR A 63 9.14 -9.93 -6.72
N ALA A 64 8.90 -9.59 -5.46
CA ALA A 64 9.58 -8.46 -4.83
C ALA A 64 11.05 -8.79 -4.57
N VAL A 65 11.91 -7.84 -4.90
CA VAL A 65 13.35 -7.89 -4.63
C VAL A 65 13.73 -6.60 -3.92
N ALA A 66 14.43 -6.71 -2.82
CA ALA A 66 14.76 -5.55 -2.00
C ALA A 66 15.49 -4.47 -2.83
N GLY A 67 14.98 -3.26 -2.76
CA GLY A 67 15.50 -2.11 -3.47
C GLY A 67 15.06 -1.99 -4.92
N GLN A 68 14.29 -2.94 -5.45
CA GLN A 68 13.88 -2.93 -6.85
C GLN A 68 12.35 -2.83 -6.96
N GLY A 69 11.84 -1.62 -6.88
CA GLY A 69 10.41 -1.36 -6.95
C GLY A 69 10.07 -0.07 -6.23
N VAL A 70 8.89 -0.04 -5.63
CA VAL A 70 8.46 1.09 -4.82
C VAL A 70 9.05 0.93 -3.43
N VAL A 71 9.97 1.81 -3.07
CA VAL A 71 10.69 1.73 -1.80
C VAL A 71 9.98 2.60 -0.76
N VAL A 72 9.62 1.98 0.36
CA VAL A 72 8.99 2.68 1.49
C VAL A 72 9.99 2.69 2.64
N LEU A 73 10.55 3.86 2.91
CA LEU A 73 11.56 4.04 3.94
C LEU A 73 10.97 3.84 5.33
N PRO A 74 11.80 3.51 6.34
CA PRO A 74 11.30 3.42 7.72
C PRO A 74 10.59 4.70 8.13
N GLN A 75 9.44 4.56 8.77
CA GLN A 75 8.57 5.67 9.21
C GLN A 75 8.03 6.50 8.04
N GLY A 76 8.18 6.02 6.81
CA GLY A 76 7.69 6.70 5.62
C GLY A 76 6.38 6.11 5.11
N GLN A 77 5.85 6.74 4.08
CA GLN A 77 4.64 6.27 3.41
C GLN A 77 4.70 6.56 1.92
N VAL A 78 3.95 5.78 1.17
CA VAL A 78 3.77 5.95 -0.27
C VAL A 78 2.28 5.81 -0.57
N SER A 79 1.73 6.69 -1.38
CA SER A 79 0.32 6.63 -1.76
C SER A 79 0.16 6.63 -3.27
N PHE A 80 -0.83 5.87 -3.72
CA PHE A 80 -1.24 5.81 -5.11
C PHE A 80 -2.73 6.11 -5.17
N LEU A 81 -3.08 7.24 -5.78
CA LEU A 81 -4.46 7.71 -5.87
C LEU A 81 -4.90 7.63 -7.32
N GLY A 82 -5.94 6.84 -7.57
CA GLY A 82 -6.50 6.70 -8.90
C GLY A 82 -7.37 7.89 -9.28
N ASN A 83 -7.79 7.89 -10.53
CA ASN A 83 -8.75 8.85 -11.06
C ASN A 83 -9.69 8.12 -12.01
N ASP A 84 -10.47 8.85 -12.81
CA ASP A 84 -11.41 8.24 -13.74
C ASP A 84 -10.75 7.34 -14.79
N SER A 85 -9.47 7.59 -15.08
CA SER A 85 -8.71 6.84 -16.09
C SER A 85 -7.74 5.83 -15.50
N ILE A 86 -7.33 6.00 -14.25
CA ILE A 86 -6.29 5.19 -13.61
C ILE A 86 -6.81 4.66 -12.29
N THR A 87 -6.70 3.36 -12.10
CA THR A 87 -7.05 2.71 -10.83
C THR A 87 -5.84 1.94 -10.31
N PHE A 88 -5.75 1.83 -8.99
CA PHE A 88 -4.70 1.07 -8.32
C PHE A 88 -5.34 -0.11 -7.60
N ASN A 89 -6.03 -0.94 -8.37
CA ASN A 89 -6.79 -2.07 -7.84
C ASN A 89 -6.04 -3.41 -7.89
N CYS A 90 -4.83 -3.42 -8.43
CA CYS A 90 -4.03 -4.65 -8.48
C CYS A 90 -3.60 -5.09 -7.08
N GLY A 91 -3.24 -6.36 -6.96
CA GLY A 91 -2.55 -6.83 -5.77
C GLY A 91 -1.10 -6.37 -5.73
N TRP A 92 -0.49 -6.48 -4.56
CA TRP A 92 0.89 -6.08 -4.34
C TRP A 92 1.64 -7.15 -3.58
N ASN A 93 2.90 -7.34 -3.97
CA ASN A 93 3.86 -8.15 -3.21
C ASN A 93 4.86 -7.23 -2.53
N GLY A 94 5.41 -7.68 -1.44
CA GLY A 94 6.37 -6.89 -0.68
C GLY A 94 7.46 -7.73 -0.07
N ILE A 95 8.56 -7.07 0.26
CA ILE A 95 9.72 -7.67 0.89
C ILE A 95 10.39 -6.64 1.79
N ALA A 96 10.91 -7.08 2.91
CA ALA A 96 11.72 -6.26 3.78
C ALA A 96 13.20 -6.47 3.47
N GLU A 97 14.00 -5.44 3.70
CA GLU A 97 15.44 -5.49 3.45
C GLU A 97 16.13 -6.48 4.37
N SER A 98 15.66 -6.62 5.61
CA SER A 98 16.24 -7.54 6.58
C SER A 98 15.24 -7.89 7.65
N GLY A 99 15.54 -8.90 8.46
CA GLY A 99 14.75 -9.26 9.62
C GLY A 99 13.46 -9.99 9.28
N SER A 100 12.54 -10.00 10.22
CA SER A 100 11.22 -10.61 10.08
C SER A 100 10.21 -9.81 10.90
N GLY A 101 8.92 -9.99 10.60
CA GLY A 101 7.87 -9.31 11.33
C GLY A 101 7.88 -7.79 11.14
N ASN A 102 8.39 -7.30 10.01
CA ASN A 102 8.45 -5.86 9.73
C ASN A 102 7.06 -5.36 9.34
N PRO A 103 6.47 -4.41 10.10
CA PRO A 103 5.07 -4.04 9.89
C PRO A 103 4.90 -3.09 8.72
N LEU A 104 3.91 -3.39 7.88
CA LEU A 104 3.45 -2.51 6.82
C LEU A 104 1.96 -2.32 6.99
N GLN A 105 1.53 -1.10 7.23
CA GLN A 105 0.12 -0.76 7.32
C GLN A 105 -0.40 -0.36 5.94
N ILE A 106 -1.64 -0.74 5.64
CA ILE A 106 -2.23 -0.52 4.34
C ILE A 106 -3.59 0.11 4.52
N LEU A 107 -3.80 1.25 3.88
CA LEU A 107 -5.10 1.93 3.82
C LEU A 107 -5.61 1.86 2.38
N GLU A 108 -6.82 1.36 2.21
CA GLU A 108 -7.48 1.33 0.92
C GLU A 108 -8.46 2.48 0.80
N LEU A 109 -8.48 3.11 -0.36
CA LEU A 109 -9.46 4.13 -0.73
C LEU A 109 -10.44 3.52 -1.72
N ILE A 110 -11.72 3.60 -1.40
CA ILE A 110 -12.77 2.97 -2.20
C ILE A 110 -13.84 3.98 -2.63
#